data_4d9a716f7f9168ba5d1eaf2a605fa0ea
#
_entry.id   4d9a716f7f9168ba5d1eaf2a605fa0ea
#
_cell.length_a   1.000
_cell.length_b   1.000
_cell.length_c   1.000
_cell.angle_alpha   90.00
_cell.angle_beta   90.00
_cell.angle_gamma   90.00
#
_symmetry.space_group_name_H-M   'P 1'
#
loop_
_entity.id
_entity.type
_entity.pdbx_description
1 polymer ?
#
loop_
_entity_poly.entity_id
_entity_poly.type
_entity_poly.pdbx_seq_one_letter_code
_entity_poly.pdbx_strand_id
1 'polypeptide(L)'
;MIAKVVLLGIIGLLIVLFFSFVPVGLWISAIASGVRIGIIDLIGMRLRRVTPSKIVLPLIKATKAGLSLKANQLEAHLLAGGNVDSVVNALVAAERAGISLTFEQASAIDLAGRDVFEAVKMSVTPKVIETTPISAVAKDGIELLVKA
;
A
#
# COMPACT_ATOMS: atom_id res chain seq x y z
N MET A 1 53.39 -9.39 9.82
CA MET A 1 52.78 -9.26 8.48
C MET A 1 51.44 -9.97 8.37
N ILE A 2 51.36 -11.24 8.74
CA ILE A 2 50.14 -12.08 8.67
C ILE A 2 48.96 -11.47 9.44
N ALA A 3 49.16 -10.98 10.66
CA ALA A 3 48.10 -10.36 11.48
C ALA A 3 47.45 -9.15 10.83
N LYS A 4 48.22 -8.30 10.10
CA LYS A 4 47.66 -7.16 9.37
C LYS A 4 46.84 -7.56 8.17
N VAL A 5 47.22 -8.64 7.47
CA VAL A 5 46.49 -9.18 6.32
C VAL A 5 45.19 -9.81 6.80
N VAL A 6 45.23 -10.56 7.90
CA VAL A 6 44.02 -11.14 8.52
C VAL A 6 43.07 -10.05 9.01
N LEU A 7 43.60 -9.00 9.66
CA LEU A 7 42.76 -7.87 10.12
C LEU A 7 42.10 -7.14 8.93
N LEU A 8 42.83 -6.88 7.86
CA LEU A 8 42.27 -6.28 6.64
C LEU A 8 41.17 -7.19 6.01
N GLY A 9 41.40 -8.50 5.99
CA GLY A 9 40.41 -9.47 5.51
C GLY A 9 39.11 -9.46 6.34
N ILE A 10 39.22 -9.39 7.66
CA ILE A 10 38.07 -9.31 8.57
C ILE A 10 37.31 -7.99 8.37
N ILE A 11 38.04 -6.87 8.26
CA ILE A 11 37.40 -5.57 8.01
C ILE A 11 36.67 -5.57 6.65
N GLY A 12 37.29 -6.10 5.60
CA GLY A 12 36.66 -6.23 4.29
C GLY A 12 35.41 -7.09 4.32
N LEU A 13 35.46 -8.23 5.03
CA LEU A 13 34.31 -9.10 5.22
C LEU A 13 33.17 -8.39 5.98
N LEU A 14 33.49 -7.66 7.03
CA LEU A 14 32.50 -6.89 7.80
C LEU A 14 31.85 -5.78 6.95
N ILE A 15 32.61 -5.10 6.11
CA ILE A 15 32.09 -4.08 5.18
C ILE A 15 31.12 -4.72 4.19
N VAL A 16 31.50 -5.84 3.56
CA VAL A 16 30.65 -6.55 2.61
C VAL A 16 29.35 -7.03 3.28
N LEU A 17 29.45 -7.60 4.48
CA LEU A 17 28.26 -8.01 5.27
C LEU A 17 27.38 -6.81 5.59
N PHE A 18 27.95 -5.69 5.99
CA PHE A 18 27.21 -4.46 6.30
C PHE A 18 26.43 -3.96 5.07
N PHE A 19 27.09 -3.81 3.92
CA PHE A 19 26.42 -3.38 2.69
C PHE A 19 25.40 -4.38 2.16
N SER A 20 25.61 -5.67 2.38
CA SER A 20 24.63 -6.71 2.04
C SER A 20 23.38 -6.67 2.93
N PHE A 21 23.56 -6.29 4.18
CA PHE A 21 22.45 -6.22 5.15
C PHE A 21 21.68 -4.91 5.06
N VAL A 22 22.33 -3.79 4.75
CA VAL A 22 21.72 -2.46 4.65
C VAL A 22 21.36 -2.16 3.20
N PRO A 23 20.07 -1.97 2.85
CA PRO A 23 19.64 -1.66 1.49
C PRO A 23 19.90 -0.17 1.14
N VAL A 24 21.16 0.23 1.03
CA VAL A 24 21.57 1.62 0.80
C VAL A 24 20.98 2.20 -0.49
N GLY A 25 20.92 1.40 -1.57
CA GLY A 25 20.32 1.82 -2.84
C GLY A 25 18.84 2.18 -2.71
N LEU A 26 18.10 1.42 -1.92
CA LEU A 26 16.69 1.69 -1.64
C LEU A 26 16.53 2.97 -0.81
N TRP A 27 17.39 3.21 0.15
CA TRP A 27 17.41 4.42 0.96
C TRP A 27 17.68 5.68 0.12
N ILE A 28 18.67 5.63 -0.76
CA ILE A 28 18.99 6.73 -1.69
C ILE A 28 17.77 7.02 -2.58
N SER A 29 17.13 5.99 -3.14
CA SER A 29 15.94 6.14 -3.97
C SER A 29 14.77 6.75 -3.21
N ALA A 30 14.60 6.40 -1.93
CA ALA A 30 13.56 6.95 -1.06
C ALA A 30 13.78 8.46 -0.84
N ILE A 31 14.98 8.85 -0.43
CA ILE A 31 15.32 10.27 -0.21
C ILE A 31 15.19 11.09 -1.50
N ALA A 32 15.73 10.59 -2.61
CA ALA A 32 15.62 11.24 -3.91
C ALA A 32 14.16 11.43 -4.38
N SER A 33 13.25 10.62 -3.89
CA SER A 33 11.81 10.70 -4.16
C SER A 33 11.03 11.51 -3.13
N GLY A 34 11.70 12.17 -2.18
CA GLY A 34 11.08 12.98 -1.13
C GLY A 34 10.49 12.18 0.04
N VAL A 35 10.76 10.88 0.10
CA VAL A 35 10.32 10.02 1.21
C VAL A 35 11.26 10.20 2.39
N ARG A 36 10.73 10.60 3.53
CA ARG A 36 11.49 10.74 4.78
C ARG A 36 11.51 9.40 5.53
N ILE A 37 12.50 8.58 5.24
CA ILE A 37 12.74 7.32 5.94
C ILE A 37 14.19 7.24 6.37
N GLY A 38 14.42 6.84 7.63
CA GLY A 38 15.75 6.66 8.17
C GLY A 38 16.37 5.32 7.74
N ILE A 39 17.69 5.29 7.63
CA ILE A 39 18.40 4.03 7.39
C ILE A 39 18.20 3.04 8.54
N ILE A 40 18.05 3.56 9.76
CA ILE A 40 17.77 2.78 10.97
C ILE A 40 16.39 2.12 10.87
N ASP A 41 15.40 2.80 10.31
CA ASP A 41 14.05 2.25 10.10
C ASP A 41 14.10 1.05 9.13
N LEU A 42 14.91 1.15 8.06
CA LEU A 42 15.09 0.06 7.09
C LEU A 42 15.77 -1.16 7.73
N ILE A 43 16.76 -0.93 8.58
CA ILE A 43 17.42 -2.00 9.36
C ILE A 43 16.40 -2.62 10.32
N GLY A 44 15.64 -1.80 11.03
CA GLY A 44 14.58 -2.24 11.94
C GLY A 44 13.52 -3.10 11.25
N MET A 45 13.06 -2.71 10.04
CA MET A 45 12.15 -3.52 9.22
C MET A 45 12.75 -4.89 8.91
N ARG A 46 14.02 -4.94 8.55
CA ARG A 46 14.70 -6.20 8.23
C ARG A 46 14.83 -7.13 9.44
N LEU A 47 15.09 -6.57 10.62
CA LEU A 47 15.09 -7.31 11.88
C LEU A 47 13.71 -7.88 12.24
N ARG A 48 12.63 -7.16 11.91
CA ARG A 48 11.25 -7.63 12.08
C ARG A 48 10.77 -8.56 10.95
N ARG A 49 11.68 -9.01 10.08
CA ARG A 49 11.41 -9.87 8.91
C ARG A 49 10.51 -9.21 7.86
N VAL A 50 10.42 -7.89 7.86
CA VAL A 50 9.75 -7.11 6.84
C VAL A 50 10.74 -6.79 5.72
N THR A 51 10.38 -7.08 4.48
CA THR A 51 11.21 -6.72 3.33
C THR A 51 11.08 -5.22 3.06
N PRO A 52 12.13 -4.40 3.23
CA PRO A 52 12.02 -2.93 3.11
C PRO A 52 11.48 -2.46 1.76
N SER A 53 11.79 -3.15 0.67
CA SER A 53 11.29 -2.82 -0.66
C SER A 53 9.76 -2.88 -0.78
N LYS A 54 9.10 -3.78 -0.04
CA LYS A 54 7.64 -3.89 -0.01
C LYS A 54 6.95 -2.69 0.66
N ILE A 55 7.69 -1.89 1.40
CA ILE A 55 7.20 -0.68 2.07
C ILE A 55 7.65 0.56 1.32
N VAL A 56 8.94 0.65 0.99
CA VAL A 56 9.55 1.86 0.43
C VAL A 56 9.07 2.13 -1.00
N LEU A 57 8.95 1.11 -1.85
CA LEU A 57 8.51 1.30 -3.24
C LEU A 57 7.06 1.81 -3.33
N PRO A 58 6.07 1.22 -2.62
CA PRO A 58 4.73 1.80 -2.56
C PRO A 58 4.70 3.19 -1.93
N LEU A 59 5.53 3.43 -0.91
CA LEU A 59 5.61 4.75 -0.28
C LEU A 59 6.12 5.82 -1.24
N ILE A 60 7.11 5.48 -2.08
CA ILE A 60 7.59 6.36 -3.18
C ILE A 60 6.47 6.65 -4.17
N LYS A 61 5.69 5.64 -4.58
CA LYS A 61 4.53 5.83 -5.47
C LYS A 61 3.52 6.78 -4.86
N ALA A 62 3.17 6.58 -3.59
CA ALA A 62 2.22 7.42 -2.85
C ALA A 62 2.70 8.89 -2.77
N THR A 63 3.97 9.10 -2.40
CA THR A 63 4.57 10.44 -2.30
C THR A 63 4.57 11.16 -3.65
N LYS A 64 4.90 10.45 -4.74
CA LYS A 64 4.84 11.01 -6.11
C LYS A 64 3.41 11.35 -6.56
N ALA A 65 2.41 10.70 -6.01
CA ALA A 65 1.00 10.98 -6.26
C ALA A 65 0.43 12.09 -5.36
N GLY A 66 1.24 12.64 -4.44
CA GLY A 66 0.82 13.68 -3.49
C GLY A 66 0.23 13.15 -2.19
N LEU A 67 0.21 11.84 -1.98
CA LEU A 67 -0.32 11.22 -0.78
C LEU A 67 0.70 11.27 0.37
N SER A 68 0.25 11.67 1.55
CA SER A 68 1.07 11.72 2.77
C SER A 68 0.88 10.45 3.60
N LEU A 69 1.55 9.37 3.20
CA LEU A 69 1.55 8.11 3.95
C LEU A 69 2.81 7.98 4.81
N LYS A 70 2.70 7.24 5.91
CA LYS A 70 3.83 6.94 6.80
C LYS A 70 4.28 5.50 6.63
N ALA A 71 5.60 5.27 6.70
CA ALA A 71 6.18 3.93 6.57
C ALA A 71 5.64 2.94 7.61
N ASN A 72 5.42 3.40 8.85
CA ASN A 72 4.89 2.57 9.93
C ASN A 72 3.44 2.10 9.70
N GLN A 73 2.61 2.90 9.01
CA GLN A 73 1.24 2.50 8.63
C GLN A 73 1.28 1.35 7.62
N LEU A 74 2.13 1.48 6.60
CA LEU A 74 2.31 0.43 5.58
C LEU A 74 2.92 -0.84 6.17
N GLU A 75 3.87 -0.70 7.10
CA GLU A 75 4.48 -1.82 7.81
C GLU A 75 3.46 -2.57 8.67
N ALA A 76 2.65 -1.85 9.44
CA ALA A 76 1.59 -2.44 10.26
C ALA A 76 0.57 -3.21 9.39
N HIS A 77 0.18 -2.64 8.25
CA HIS A 77 -0.72 -3.29 7.30
C HIS A 77 -0.13 -4.57 6.71
N LEU A 78 1.16 -4.54 6.31
CA LEU A 78 1.86 -5.72 5.81
C LEU A 78 1.96 -6.82 6.87
N LEU A 79 2.27 -6.45 8.13
CA LEU A 79 2.33 -7.40 9.24
C LEU A 79 0.97 -8.00 9.61
N ALA A 80 -0.12 -7.27 9.37
CA ALA A 80 -1.49 -7.77 9.50
C ALA A 80 -1.90 -8.73 8.38
N GLY A 81 -1.03 -8.97 7.39
CA GLY A 81 -1.30 -9.86 6.26
C GLY A 81 -1.90 -9.17 5.04
N GLY A 82 -1.97 -7.84 5.04
CA GLY A 82 -2.50 -7.05 3.94
C GLY A 82 -1.52 -6.86 2.77
N ASN A 83 -2.06 -6.45 1.63
CA ASN A 83 -1.30 -6.16 0.42
C ASN A 83 -1.07 -4.66 0.26
N VAL A 84 0.12 -4.19 0.67
CA VAL A 84 0.50 -2.78 0.65
C VAL A 84 0.45 -2.18 -0.77
N ASP A 85 0.92 -2.91 -1.79
CA ASP A 85 0.90 -2.44 -3.18
C ASP A 85 -0.54 -2.22 -3.68
N SER A 86 -1.46 -3.15 -3.39
CA SER A 86 -2.87 -3.04 -3.75
C SER A 86 -3.51 -1.81 -3.12
N VAL A 87 -3.33 -1.63 -1.81
CA VAL A 87 -3.87 -0.49 -1.07
C VAL A 87 -3.32 0.83 -1.59
N VAL A 88 -2.01 0.94 -1.80
CA VAL A 88 -1.39 2.18 -2.30
C VAL A 88 -1.82 2.49 -3.74
N ASN A 89 -1.90 1.48 -4.62
CA ASN A 89 -2.37 1.68 -5.99
C ASN A 89 -3.83 2.17 -6.02
N ALA A 90 -4.68 1.62 -5.15
CA ALA A 90 -6.08 2.05 -5.02
C ALA A 90 -6.19 3.49 -4.48
N LEU A 91 -5.37 3.86 -3.48
CA LEU A 91 -5.31 5.23 -2.97
C LEU A 91 -4.85 6.23 -4.04
N VAL A 92 -3.83 5.88 -4.83
CA VAL A 92 -3.35 6.72 -5.94
C VAL A 92 -4.44 6.87 -7.02
N ALA A 93 -5.18 5.80 -7.31
CA ALA A 93 -6.29 5.86 -8.26
C ALA A 93 -7.45 6.72 -7.73
N ALA A 94 -7.79 6.59 -6.44
CA ALA A 94 -8.81 7.40 -5.79
C ALA A 94 -8.45 8.89 -5.80
N GLU A 95 -7.20 9.23 -5.46
CA GLU A 95 -6.69 10.60 -5.50
C GLU A 95 -6.82 11.21 -6.90
N ARG A 96 -6.41 10.46 -7.93
CA ARG A 96 -6.53 10.90 -9.34
C ARG A 96 -7.97 11.05 -9.81
N ALA A 97 -8.89 10.28 -9.25
CA ALA A 97 -10.32 10.34 -9.55
C ALA A 97 -11.07 11.38 -8.71
N GLY A 98 -10.41 12.05 -7.78
CA GLY A 98 -11.02 13.02 -6.85
C GLY A 98 -11.94 12.35 -5.82
N ILE A 99 -11.70 11.07 -5.51
CA ILE A 99 -12.46 10.31 -4.51
C ILE A 99 -11.72 10.38 -3.18
N SER A 100 -12.42 10.79 -2.12
CA SER A 100 -11.88 10.79 -0.77
C SER A 100 -11.83 9.35 -0.22
N LEU A 101 -10.67 8.72 -0.28
CA LEU A 101 -10.42 7.41 0.30
C LEU A 101 -9.26 7.52 1.30
N THR A 102 -9.50 7.19 2.56
CA THR A 102 -8.45 7.20 3.58
C THR A 102 -7.67 5.89 3.58
N PHE A 103 -6.44 5.92 4.11
CA PHE A 103 -5.62 4.71 4.25
C PHE A 103 -6.32 3.66 5.13
N GLU A 104 -6.99 4.08 6.20
CA GLU A 104 -7.71 3.21 7.12
C GLU A 104 -8.86 2.47 6.43
N GLN A 105 -9.62 3.18 5.57
CA GLN A 105 -10.70 2.58 4.79
C GLN A 105 -10.17 1.57 3.77
N ALA A 106 -9.16 1.95 3.00
CA ALA A 106 -8.52 1.09 2.02
C ALA A 106 -7.92 -0.17 2.68
N SER A 107 -7.25 0.02 3.81
CA SER A 107 -6.65 -1.04 4.62
C SER A 107 -7.69 -2.01 5.15
N ALA A 108 -8.84 -1.51 5.64
CA ALA A 108 -9.94 -2.33 6.13
C ALA A 108 -10.58 -3.17 5.01
N ILE A 109 -10.72 -2.61 3.81
CA ILE A 109 -11.25 -3.32 2.63
C ILE A 109 -10.31 -4.47 2.24
N ASP A 110 -8.99 -4.19 2.18
CA ASP A 110 -7.97 -5.18 1.82
C ASP A 110 -7.90 -6.32 2.83
N LEU A 111 -7.88 -6.00 4.14
CA LEU A 111 -7.87 -7.01 5.21
C LEU A 111 -9.18 -7.82 5.29
N ALA A 112 -10.28 -7.29 4.79
CA ALA A 112 -11.53 -8.03 4.61
C ALA A 112 -11.50 -8.99 3.40
N GLY A 113 -10.36 -9.07 2.67
CA GLY A 113 -10.19 -9.93 1.50
C GLY A 113 -10.87 -9.40 0.23
N ARG A 114 -11.20 -8.10 0.18
CA ARG A 114 -11.82 -7.44 -0.97
C ARG A 114 -10.77 -6.68 -1.77
N ASP A 115 -10.97 -6.60 -3.07
CA ASP A 115 -10.13 -5.77 -3.93
C ASP A 115 -10.48 -4.28 -3.75
N VAL A 116 -9.52 -3.53 -3.20
CA VAL A 116 -9.67 -2.09 -2.95
C VAL A 116 -9.79 -1.31 -4.25
N PHE A 117 -9.08 -1.73 -5.29
CA PHE A 117 -9.10 -1.07 -6.60
C PHE A 117 -10.47 -1.23 -7.27
N GLU A 118 -11.10 -2.40 -7.16
CA GLU A 118 -12.47 -2.62 -7.63
C GLU A 118 -13.48 -1.76 -6.88
N ALA A 119 -13.32 -1.60 -5.56
CA ALA A 119 -14.18 -0.73 -4.77
C ALA A 119 -14.10 0.74 -5.23
N VAL A 120 -12.89 1.24 -5.52
CA VAL A 120 -12.69 2.57 -6.11
C VAL A 120 -13.32 2.68 -7.49
N LYS A 121 -13.09 1.68 -8.36
CA LYS A 121 -13.66 1.63 -9.71
C LYS A 121 -15.18 1.67 -9.71
N MET A 122 -15.83 0.94 -8.82
CA MET A 122 -17.29 0.97 -8.66
C MET A 122 -17.81 2.34 -8.21
N SER A 123 -17.04 3.07 -7.41
CA SER A 123 -17.40 4.44 -6.99
C SER A 123 -17.33 5.44 -8.14
N VAL A 124 -16.45 5.22 -9.12
CA VAL A 124 -16.32 6.09 -10.31
C VAL A 124 -17.34 5.72 -11.39
N THR A 125 -17.64 4.43 -11.53
CA THR A 125 -18.55 3.91 -12.56
C THR A 125 -19.75 3.27 -11.85
N PRO A 126 -20.80 4.02 -11.51
CA PRO A 126 -21.98 3.45 -10.85
C PRO A 126 -22.58 2.37 -11.76
N LYS A 127 -22.60 1.14 -11.27
CA LYS A 127 -23.26 0.04 -11.95
C LYS A 127 -24.76 0.19 -11.74
N VAL A 128 -25.46 0.59 -12.80
CA VAL A 128 -26.93 0.60 -12.78
C VAL A 128 -27.40 -0.86 -12.72
N ILE A 129 -27.95 -1.26 -11.59
CA ILE A 129 -28.63 -2.54 -11.46
C ILE A 129 -30.08 -2.28 -11.88
N GLU A 130 -30.46 -2.70 -13.07
CA GLU A 130 -31.86 -2.71 -13.47
C GLU A 130 -32.58 -3.80 -12.64
N THR A 131 -33.40 -3.37 -11.71
CA THR A 131 -34.32 -4.28 -11.02
C THR A 131 -35.48 -4.59 -11.93
N THR A 132 -35.87 -5.86 -12.01
CA THR A 132 -37.12 -6.25 -12.67
C THR A 132 -38.28 -5.46 -12.07
N PRO A 133 -39.15 -4.86 -12.90
CA PRO A 133 -40.30 -4.10 -12.38
C PRO A 133 -41.18 -4.99 -11.48
N ILE A 134 -41.37 -4.54 -10.26
CA ILE A 134 -42.26 -5.19 -9.31
C ILE A 134 -43.65 -4.61 -9.57
N SER A 135 -44.58 -5.44 -10.03
CA SER A 135 -45.98 -5.07 -10.13
C SER A 135 -46.71 -5.40 -8.80
N ALA A 136 -47.28 -4.42 -8.17
CA ALA A 136 -48.15 -4.61 -7.01
C ALA A 136 -49.54 -4.05 -7.35
N VAL A 137 -50.56 -4.85 -7.12
CA VAL A 137 -51.95 -4.40 -7.28
C VAL A 137 -52.40 -3.76 -5.98
N ALA A 138 -52.74 -2.50 -6.02
CA ALA A 138 -53.29 -1.80 -4.87
C ALA A 138 -54.71 -2.32 -4.56
N LYS A 139 -55.14 -2.15 -3.31
CA LYS A 139 -56.46 -2.62 -2.82
C LYS A 139 -57.64 -2.10 -3.64
N ASP A 140 -57.45 -1.02 -4.39
CA ASP A 140 -58.44 -0.40 -5.27
C ASP A 140 -58.36 -0.87 -6.73
N GLY A 141 -57.61 -1.93 -7.04
CA GLY A 141 -57.51 -2.53 -8.39
C GLY A 141 -56.59 -1.76 -9.36
N ILE A 142 -55.82 -0.80 -8.86
CA ILE A 142 -54.85 -0.06 -9.69
C ILE A 142 -53.45 -0.75 -9.63
N GLU A 143 -52.93 -1.10 -10.80
CA GLU A 143 -51.59 -1.69 -10.92
C GLU A 143 -50.54 -0.59 -10.83
N LEU A 144 -49.66 -0.70 -9.82
CA LEU A 144 -48.52 0.21 -9.64
C LEU A 144 -47.22 -0.47 -10.13
N LEU A 145 -46.62 0.09 -11.18
CA LEU A 145 -45.30 -0.29 -11.66
C LEU A 145 -44.27 0.61 -11.01
N VAL A 146 -43.44 0.06 -10.14
CA VAL A 146 -42.30 0.77 -9.54
C VAL A 146 -41.01 0.22 -10.16
N LYS A 147 -40.27 1.11 -10.83
CA LYS A 147 -38.95 0.84 -11.33
C LYS A 147 -37.97 1.68 -10.48
N ALA A 148 -37.09 1.02 -9.75
CA ALA A 148 -36.01 1.66 -8.98
C ALA A 148 -34.68 1.56 -9.72
#